data_b2eb99da18fcd98cb55049e64196fcd2
#
_entry.id   b2eb99da18fcd98cb55049e64196fcd2
#
_cell.length_a   1.000
_cell.length_b   1.000
_cell.length_c   1.000
_cell.angle_alpha   90.00
_cell.angle_beta   90.00
_cell.angle_gamma   90.00
#
_symmetry.space_group_name_H-M   'P 1'
#
loop_
_entity.id
_entity.type
_entity.pdbx_description
1 polymer ?
#
loop_
_entity_poly.entity_id
_entity_poly.type
_entity_poly.pdbx_seq_one_letter_code
_entity_poly.pdbx_strand_id
1 'polypeptide(L)'
;MNKVVSSPNMIVCQYFQSLRRLCYTIEQHDEHNKEQIQQDAALGVILAVTGVEIFVNVYFRVLVDEETYKHAAPYILNDLKKQLPLEKKVKKWPSAVFGKKLNFGEGVGQLFTNLKILRNKLVHFSSSHETIDLPGHKIQGMADTSIYSSLDTHSAINALEVAEQFICEIFRLSGIGEKEFPHALHLWTGKVPTNKTIGNIRPH
;
A
#
# COMPACT_ATOMS: atom_id res chain seq x y z
N MET A 1 -5.45 -29.97 -11.16
CA MET A 1 -4.70 -28.71 -10.93
C MET A 1 -3.81 -28.90 -9.71
N ASN A 2 -2.49 -28.87 -9.86
CA ASN A 2 -1.59 -28.95 -8.73
C ASN A 2 -1.67 -27.63 -7.93
N LYS A 3 -2.03 -27.74 -6.64
CA LYS A 3 -1.97 -26.57 -5.74
C LYS A 3 -0.50 -26.19 -5.51
N VAL A 4 -0.13 -24.99 -5.90
CA VAL A 4 1.15 -24.40 -5.49
C VAL A 4 0.96 -23.85 -4.08
N VAL A 5 1.63 -24.46 -3.11
CA VAL A 5 1.61 -24.00 -1.72
C VAL A 5 2.83 -23.11 -1.50
N SER A 6 2.61 -21.88 -1.08
CA SER A 6 3.66 -20.90 -0.77
C SER A 6 3.46 -20.33 0.65
N SER A 7 4.52 -19.74 1.21
CA SER A 7 4.44 -19.02 2.48
C SER A 7 3.42 -17.87 2.39
N PRO A 8 2.60 -17.62 3.43
CA PRO A 8 1.56 -16.59 3.41
C PRO A 8 2.04 -15.20 3.02
N ASN A 9 3.27 -14.82 3.41
CA ASN A 9 3.87 -13.53 3.09
C ASN A 9 4.26 -13.37 1.60
N MET A 10 4.35 -14.46 0.84
CA MET A 10 4.79 -14.39 -0.58
C MET A 10 3.89 -13.50 -1.44
N ILE A 11 2.57 -13.53 -1.21
CA ILE A 11 1.67 -12.66 -1.96
C ILE A 11 1.94 -11.17 -1.67
N VAL A 12 2.23 -10.82 -0.41
CA VAL A 12 2.59 -9.46 0.00
C VAL A 12 3.89 -9.04 -0.69
N CYS A 13 4.92 -9.93 -0.63
CA CYS A 13 6.19 -9.70 -1.31
C CYS A 13 6.01 -9.41 -2.81
N GLN A 14 5.16 -10.16 -3.51
CA GLN A 14 4.90 -9.97 -4.94
C GLN A 14 4.34 -8.57 -5.24
N TYR A 15 3.38 -8.08 -4.43
CA TYR A 15 2.84 -6.73 -4.60
C TYR A 15 3.89 -5.65 -4.38
N PHE A 16 4.68 -5.74 -3.32
CA PHE A 16 5.71 -4.75 -3.02
C PHE A 16 6.91 -4.81 -3.99
N GLN A 17 7.28 -5.99 -4.46
CA GLN A 17 8.29 -6.14 -5.51
C GLN A 17 7.82 -5.52 -6.83
N SER A 18 6.54 -5.73 -7.21
CA SER A 18 5.96 -5.11 -8.39
C SER A 18 5.92 -3.59 -8.27
N LEU A 19 5.55 -3.07 -7.11
CA LEU A 19 5.54 -1.64 -6.83
C LEU A 19 6.95 -1.04 -6.92
N ARG A 20 7.96 -1.67 -6.33
CA ARG A 20 9.37 -1.19 -6.42
C ARG A 20 9.88 -1.23 -7.85
N ARG A 21 9.55 -2.27 -8.62
CA ARG A 21 9.90 -2.34 -10.05
C ARG A 21 9.26 -1.21 -10.82
N LEU A 22 7.99 -0.90 -10.54
CA LEU A 22 7.27 0.20 -11.18
C LEU A 22 7.93 1.54 -10.83
N CYS A 23 8.24 1.81 -9.55
CA CYS A 23 8.96 3.01 -9.13
C CYS A 23 10.30 3.16 -9.88
N TYR A 24 11.08 2.06 -9.97
CA TYR A 24 12.33 2.07 -10.72
C TYR A 24 12.11 2.38 -12.21
N THR A 25 11.07 1.81 -12.82
CA THR A 25 10.74 2.08 -14.24
C THR A 25 10.38 3.54 -14.46
N ILE A 26 9.57 4.13 -13.57
CA ILE A 26 9.17 5.54 -13.65
C ILE A 26 10.39 6.47 -13.56
N GLU A 27 11.37 6.16 -12.70
CA GLU A 27 12.62 6.94 -12.57
C GLU A 27 13.51 6.90 -13.82
N GLN A 28 13.33 5.89 -14.69
CA GLN A 28 14.06 5.77 -15.96
C GLN A 28 13.34 6.43 -17.12
N HIS A 29 12.11 6.89 -16.96
CA HIS A 29 11.40 7.59 -18.02
C HIS A 29 12.02 8.96 -18.29
N ASP A 30 12.10 9.31 -19.57
CA ASP A 30 12.41 10.68 -19.99
C ASP A 30 11.29 11.62 -19.54
N GLU A 31 11.63 12.83 -19.10
CA GLU A 31 10.67 13.87 -18.70
C GLU A 31 9.64 14.19 -19.80
N HIS A 32 9.97 13.91 -21.07
CA HIS A 32 9.04 14.08 -22.20
C HIS A 32 7.90 13.04 -22.20
N ASN A 33 8.02 11.93 -21.47
CA ASN A 33 7.01 10.88 -21.34
C ASN A 33 6.00 11.15 -20.21
N LYS A 34 5.61 12.41 -20.04
CA LYS A 34 4.77 12.85 -18.92
C LYS A 34 3.49 12.01 -18.74
N GLU A 35 2.81 11.69 -19.83
CA GLU A 35 1.57 10.89 -19.77
C GLU A 35 1.82 9.48 -19.21
N GLN A 36 2.89 8.82 -19.67
CA GLN A 36 3.27 7.50 -19.16
C GLN A 36 3.67 7.55 -17.68
N ILE A 37 4.42 8.58 -17.29
CA ILE A 37 4.79 8.81 -15.87
C ILE A 37 3.52 8.93 -15.01
N GLN A 38 2.53 9.70 -15.46
CA GLN A 38 1.27 9.88 -14.73
C GLN A 38 0.48 8.60 -14.60
N GLN A 39 0.38 7.80 -15.67
CA GLN A 39 -0.30 6.50 -15.66
C GLN A 39 0.39 5.52 -14.71
N ASP A 40 1.71 5.41 -14.79
CA ASP A 40 2.50 4.52 -13.94
C ASP A 40 2.49 4.97 -12.48
N ALA A 41 2.50 6.28 -12.22
CA ALA A 41 2.36 6.83 -10.88
C ALA A 41 0.98 6.52 -10.27
N ALA A 42 -0.09 6.62 -11.06
CA ALA A 42 -1.43 6.22 -10.64
C ALA A 42 -1.48 4.73 -10.27
N LEU A 43 -0.88 3.88 -11.10
CA LEU A 43 -0.78 2.44 -10.83
C LEU A 43 0.04 2.18 -9.55
N GLY A 44 1.13 2.93 -9.32
CA GLY A 44 1.95 2.86 -8.10
C GLY A 44 1.13 3.15 -6.84
N VAL A 45 0.33 4.21 -6.86
CA VAL A 45 -0.59 4.56 -5.75
C VAL A 45 -1.60 3.43 -5.48
N ILE A 46 -2.18 2.86 -6.53
CA ILE A 46 -3.15 1.75 -6.42
C ILE A 46 -2.48 0.52 -5.82
N LEU A 47 -1.30 0.13 -6.31
CA LEU A 47 -0.54 -1.02 -5.83
C LEU A 47 -0.11 -0.85 -4.38
N ALA A 48 0.31 0.34 -3.96
CA ALA A 48 0.73 0.62 -2.59
C ALA A 48 -0.40 0.37 -1.58
N VAL A 49 -1.60 0.93 -1.82
CA VAL A 49 -2.75 0.73 -0.93
C VAL A 49 -3.24 -0.71 -0.96
N THR A 50 -3.26 -1.34 -2.14
CA THR A 50 -3.65 -2.75 -2.28
C THR A 50 -2.66 -3.67 -1.58
N GLY A 51 -1.35 -3.41 -1.69
CA GLY A 51 -0.30 -4.15 -1.00
C GLY A 51 -0.45 -4.09 0.52
N VAL A 52 -0.77 -2.91 1.07
CA VAL A 52 -1.07 -2.77 2.50
C VAL A 52 -2.34 -3.53 2.88
N GLU A 53 -3.39 -3.51 2.06
CA GLU A 53 -4.61 -4.28 2.35
C GLU A 53 -4.36 -5.78 2.41
N ILE A 54 -3.58 -6.30 1.47
CA ILE A 54 -3.19 -7.71 1.46
C ILE A 54 -2.30 -8.03 2.65
N PHE A 55 -1.33 -7.16 2.98
CA PHE A 55 -0.51 -7.32 4.18
C PHE A 55 -1.38 -7.40 5.43
N VAL A 56 -2.28 -6.47 5.65
CA VAL A 56 -3.19 -6.47 6.81
C VAL A 56 -3.98 -7.78 6.87
N ASN A 57 -4.56 -8.23 5.75
CA ASN A 57 -5.34 -9.46 5.72
C ASN A 57 -4.51 -10.69 6.08
N VAL A 58 -3.32 -10.82 5.51
CA VAL A 58 -2.45 -11.98 5.70
C VAL A 58 -1.78 -11.95 7.07
N TYR A 59 -1.24 -10.81 7.48
CA TYR A 59 -0.53 -10.63 8.74
C TYR A 59 -1.43 -10.96 9.94
N PHE A 60 -2.60 -10.33 10.00
CA PHE A 60 -3.54 -10.58 11.10
C PHE A 60 -4.12 -12.00 11.05
N ARG A 61 -4.33 -12.57 9.85
CA ARG A 61 -4.77 -13.95 9.70
C ARG A 61 -3.74 -14.95 10.25
N VAL A 62 -2.45 -14.70 10.01
CA VAL A 62 -1.35 -15.52 10.54
C VAL A 62 -1.22 -15.35 12.05
N LEU A 63 -1.24 -14.10 12.54
CA LEU A 63 -1.09 -13.81 13.97
C LEU A 63 -2.14 -14.52 14.84
N VAL A 64 -3.39 -14.58 14.41
CA VAL A 64 -4.46 -15.16 15.23
C VAL A 64 -4.40 -16.70 15.28
N ASP A 65 -3.49 -17.34 14.57
CA ASP A 65 -3.19 -18.76 14.74
C ASP A 65 -2.21 -19.00 15.91
N GLU A 66 -1.52 -17.95 16.40
CA GLU A 66 -0.65 -18.01 17.58
C GLU A 66 -1.49 -17.99 18.87
N GLU A 67 -1.10 -18.79 19.87
CA GLU A 67 -1.84 -18.89 21.15
C GLU A 67 -2.06 -17.53 21.81
N THR A 68 -1.06 -16.63 21.75
CA THR A 68 -1.13 -15.28 22.34
C THR A 68 -2.28 -14.45 21.79
N TYR A 69 -2.62 -14.62 20.50
CA TYR A 69 -3.62 -13.80 19.81
C TYR A 69 -4.88 -14.58 19.42
N LYS A 70 -4.98 -15.84 19.81
CA LYS A 70 -6.08 -16.75 19.48
C LYS A 70 -7.45 -16.25 19.94
N HIS A 71 -7.47 -15.46 21.00
CA HIS A 71 -8.70 -14.82 21.50
C HIS A 71 -9.38 -13.92 20.45
N ALA A 72 -8.61 -13.34 19.54
CA ALA A 72 -9.12 -12.47 18.48
C ALA A 72 -9.51 -13.23 17.18
N ALA A 73 -9.18 -14.53 17.07
CA ALA A 73 -9.39 -15.31 15.87
C ALA A 73 -10.85 -15.31 15.35
N PRO A 74 -11.89 -15.57 16.20
CA PRO A 74 -13.27 -15.56 15.71
C PRO A 74 -13.68 -14.23 15.09
N TYR A 75 -13.18 -13.13 15.66
CA TYR A 75 -13.45 -11.79 15.19
C TYR A 75 -12.79 -11.50 13.84
N ILE A 76 -11.47 -11.74 13.75
CA ILE A 76 -10.69 -11.50 12.53
C ILE A 76 -11.19 -12.37 11.37
N LEU A 77 -11.41 -13.67 11.61
CA LEU A 77 -11.87 -14.60 10.57
C LEU A 77 -13.28 -14.26 10.05
N ASN A 78 -14.18 -13.81 10.93
CA ASN A 78 -15.51 -13.37 10.53
C ASN A 78 -15.44 -12.09 9.66
N ASP A 79 -14.60 -11.12 10.05
CA ASP A 79 -14.40 -9.90 9.28
C ASP A 79 -13.77 -10.16 7.91
N LEU A 80 -12.81 -11.10 7.82
CA LEU A 80 -12.24 -11.55 6.55
C LEU A 80 -13.31 -12.20 5.66
N LYS A 81 -14.14 -13.10 6.22
CA LYS A 81 -15.23 -13.75 5.50
C LYS A 81 -16.25 -12.74 4.96
N LYS A 82 -16.52 -11.67 5.70
CA LYS A 82 -17.42 -10.57 5.31
C LYS A 82 -16.76 -9.55 4.39
N GLN A 83 -15.49 -9.73 4.04
CA GLN A 83 -14.72 -8.78 3.22
C GLN A 83 -14.77 -7.34 3.75
N LEU A 84 -14.58 -7.19 5.07
CA LEU A 84 -14.62 -5.88 5.71
C LEU A 84 -13.67 -4.91 4.99
N PRO A 85 -14.07 -3.64 4.71
CA PRO A 85 -13.19 -2.66 4.08
C PRO A 85 -11.91 -2.40 4.89
N LEU A 86 -10.79 -2.14 4.20
CA LEU A 86 -9.48 -1.87 4.81
C LEU A 86 -9.56 -0.85 5.95
N GLU A 87 -10.27 0.24 5.76
CA GLU A 87 -10.41 1.29 6.79
C GLU A 87 -10.97 0.77 8.10
N LYS A 88 -11.95 -0.11 8.05
CA LYS A 88 -12.54 -0.71 9.24
C LYS A 88 -11.59 -1.70 9.89
N LYS A 89 -10.83 -2.47 9.09
CA LYS A 89 -9.82 -3.43 9.57
C LYS A 89 -8.73 -2.71 10.36
N VAL A 90 -8.08 -1.71 9.75
CA VAL A 90 -6.95 -1.01 10.38
C VAL A 90 -7.35 -0.20 11.62
N LYS A 91 -8.61 0.22 11.74
CA LYS A 91 -9.15 0.88 12.95
C LYS A 91 -9.45 -0.10 14.08
N LYS A 92 -9.87 -1.33 13.76
CA LYS A 92 -10.40 -2.28 14.73
C LYS A 92 -9.42 -3.38 15.12
N TRP A 93 -8.73 -3.97 14.14
CA TRP A 93 -7.92 -5.17 14.36
C TRP A 93 -6.71 -4.96 15.27
N PRO A 94 -5.93 -3.85 15.16
CA PRO A 94 -4.86 -3.61 16.11
C PRO A 94 -5.35 -3.52 17.55
N SER A 95 -6.51 -2.91 17.78
CA SER A 95 -7.09 -2.84 19.11
C SER A 95 -7.57 -4.19 19.62
N ALA A 96 -8.16 -5.01 18.74
CA ALA A 96 -8.66 -6.35 19.11
C ALA A 96 -7.53 -7.34 19.40
N VAL A 97 -6.39 -7.22 18.66
CA VAL A 97 -5.28 -8.17 18.75
C VAL A 97 -4.22 -7.71 19.76
N PHE A 98 -3.82 -6.43 19.71
CA PHE A 98 -2.70 -5.88 20.50
C PHE A 98 -3.15 -5.01 21.68
N GLY A 99 -4.45 -4.72 21.82
CA GLY A 99 -4.94 -3.74 22.80
C GLY A 99 -4.54 -2.28 22.50
N LYS A 100 -3.96 -2.01 21.33
CA LYS A 100 -3.41 -0.72 20.92
C LYS A 100 -4.10 -0.21 19.66
N LYS A 101 -4.15 1.13 19.47
CA LYS A 101 -4.81 1.75 18.31
C LYS A 101 -3.79 2.49 17.44
N LEU A 102 -4.04 2.46 16.12
CA LEU A 102 -3.36 3.35 15.18
C LEU A 102 -3.90 4.77 15.35
N ASN A 103 -2.99 5.77 15.31
CA ASN A 103 -3.36 7.17 15.26
C ASN A 103 -3.52 7.59 13.79
N PHE A 104 -4.74 7.98 13.40
CA PHE A 104 -5.03 8.45 12.04
C PHE A 104 -5.11 9.98 11.92
N GLY A 105 -4.98 10.70 13.05
CA GLY A 105 -5.03 12.16 13.09
C GLY A 105 -3.69 12.83 12.77
N GLU A 106 -2.60 12.09 12.85
CA GLU A 106 -1.25 12.62 12.64
C GLU A 106 -0.27 11.53 12.18
N GLY A 107 0.93 11.94 11.77
CA GLY A 107 2.01 11.04 11.41
C GLY A 107 1.66 10.07 10.28
N VAL A 108 2.19 8.86 10.39
CA VAL A 108 2.07 7.83 9.35
C VAL A 108 0.62 7.43 9.09
N GLY A 109 -0.23 7.40 10.11
CA GLY A 109 -1.64 7.06 9.95
C GLY A 109 -2.39 8.10 9.10
N GLN A 110 -2.10 9.40 9.29
CA GLN A 110 -2.65 10.46 8.46
C GLN A 110 -2.12 10.38 7.02
N LEU A 111 -0.81 10.16 6.83
CA LEU A 111 -0.21 9.99 5.51
C LEU A 111 -0.87 8.83 4.75
N PHE A 112 -1.06 7.69 5.40
CA PHE A 112 -1.75 6.56 4.79
C PHE A 112 -3.23 6.84 4.49
N THR A 113 -3.90 7.63 5.33
CA THR A 113 -5.28 8.07 5.06
C THR A 113 -5.34 8.91 3.79
N ASN A 114 -4.41 9.86 3.62
CA ASN A 114 -4.31 10.69 2.43
C ASN A 114 -4.02 9.85 1.18
N LEU A 115 -3.09 8.89 1.27
CA LEU A 115 -2.79 7.95 0.19
C LEU A 115 -4.01 7.14 -0.22
N LYS A 116 -4.79 6.64 0.74
CA LYS A 116 -6.04 5.91 0.48
C LYS A 116 -7.10 6.80 -0.20
N ILE A 117 -7.21 8.07 0.21
CA ILE A 117 -8.11 9.04 -0.44
C ILE A 117 -7.69 9.26 -1.89
N LEU A 118 -6.39 9.44 -2.14
CA LEU A 118 -5.85 9.59 -3.50
C LEU A 118 -6.20 8.36 -4.35
N ARG A 119 -5.92 7.15 -3.84
CA ARG A 119 -6.28 5.90 -4.55
C ARG A 119 -7.78 5.83 -4.87
N ASN A 120 -8.63 6.21 -3.92
CA ASN A 120 -10.06 6.16 -4.15
C ASN A 120 -10.50 7.14 -5.25
N LYS A 121 -9.91 8.33 -5.32
CA LYS A 121 -10.16 9.29 -6.42
C LYS A 121 -9.69 8.74 -7.77
N LEU A 122 -8.60 7.98 -7.81
CA LEU A 122 -8.09 7.36 -9.04
C LEU A 122 -8.94 6.18 -9.54
N VAL A 123 -9.55 5.42 -8.62
CA VAL A 123 -10.31 4.21 -8.95
C VAL A 123 -11.81 4.47 -9.09
N HIS A 124 -12.33 5.40 -8.30
CA HIS A 124 -13.76 5.71 -8.28
C HIS A 124 -13.98 7.09 -8.88
N PHE A 125 -14.32 7.11 -10.15
CA PHE A 125 -14.80 8.33 -10.79
C PHE A 125 -16.14 8.72 -10.16
N SER A 126 -16.08 9.60 -9.16
CA SER A 126 -17.27 10.26 -8.61
C SER A 126 -17.56 11.58 -9.33
N SER A 127 -17.05 11.72 -10.55
CA SER A 127 -17.19 12.95 -11.31
C SER A 127 -18.63 13.22 -11.67
N SER A 128 -19.05 14.46 -11.50
CA SER A 128 -20.14 15.03 -12.23
C SER A 128 -19.95 14.70 -13.71
N HIS A 129 -20.90 13.99 -14.31
CA HIS A 129 -20.93 13.83 -15.75
C HIS A 129 -21.20 15.22 -16.36
N GLU A 130 -20.15 15.93 -16.69
CA GLU A 130 -20.30 17.18 -17.43
C GLU A 130 -20.76 16.86 -18.84
N THR A 131 -21.80 17.57 -19.25
CA THR A 131 -22.27 17.56 -20.62
C THR A 131 -21.65 18.75 -21.33
N ILE A 132 -20.87 18.52 -22.38
CA ILE A 132 -20.39 19.58 -23.26
C ILE A 132 -21.36 19.68 -24.42
N ASP A 133 -22.02 20.82 -24.50
CA ASP A 133 -22.88 21.17 -25.64
C ASP A 133 -21.99 21.83 -26.71
N LEU A 134 -21.75 21.11 -27.81
CA LEU A 134 -21.16 21.65 -29.03
C LEU A 134 -22.25 21.91 -30.07
N PRO A 135 -22.04 22.85 -30.99
CA PRO A 135 -22.98 23.09 -32.10
C PRO A 135 -23.29 21.78 -32.85
N GLY A 136 -24.51 21.28 -32.70
CA GLY A 136 -24.98 20.03 -33.32
C GLY A 136 -24.66 18.73 -32.59
N HIS A 137 -23.90 18.71 -31.48
CA HIS A 137 -23.53 17.48 -30.75
C HIS A 137 -23.50 17.72 -29.23
N LYS A 138 -24.02 16.73 -28.49
CA LYS A 138 -23.89 16.65 -27.02
C LYS A 138 -22.95 15.54 -26.66
N ILE A 139 -21.85 15.86 -25.99
CA ILE A 139 -20.93 14.86 -25.42
C ILE A 139 -21.30 14.72 -23.94
N GLN A 140 -21.81 13.54 -23.56
CA GLN A 140 -22.18 13.21 -22.20
C GLN A 140 -21.08 12.34 -21.55
N GLY A 141 -20.89 12.50 -20.24
CA GLY A 141 -20.06 11.60 -19.47
C GLY A 141 -18.55 11.89 -19.53
N MET A 142 -18.16 13.14 -19.70
CA MET A 142 -16.75 13.52 -19.57
C MET A 142 -16.32 13.42 -18.10
N ALA A 143 -15.26 12.66 -17.87
CA ALA A 143 -14.66 12.50 -16.54
C ALA A 143 -13.59 13.58 -16.33
N ASP A 144 -13.57 14.16 -15.11
CA ASP A 144 -12.46 15.00 -14.68
C ASP A 144 -11.20 14.13 -14.46
N THR A 145 -10.22 14.29 -15.35
CA THR A 145 -8.93 13.58 -15.27
C THR A 145 -7.83 14.41 -14.62
N SER A 146 -8.14 15.58 -14.06
CA SER A 146 -7.17 16.49 -13.44
C SER A 146 -6.32 15.83 -12.35
N ILE A 147 -6.89 14.84 -11.65
CA ILE A 147 -6.18 14.07 -10.64
C ILE A 147 -4.96 13.33 -11.22
N TYR A 148 -5.07 12.79 -12.45
CA TYR A 148 -3.94 12.14 -13.13
C TYR A 148 -2.86 13.15 -13.53
N SER A 149 -3.28 14.33 -13.97
CA SER A 149 -2.36 15.40 -14.37
C SER A 149 -1.51 15.96 -13.22
N SER A 150 -1.93 15.73 -11.97
CA SER A 150 -1.19 16.12 -10.77
C SER A 150 -0.16 15.09 -10.31
N LEU A 151 -0.14 13.89 -10.92
CA LEU A 151 0.78 12.82 -10.54
C LEU A 151 2.12 12.98 -11.26
N ASP A 152 3.17 12.57 -10.56
CA ASP A 152 4.55 12.59 -11.02
C ASP A 152 5.34 11.38 -10.51
N THR A 153 6.63 11.33 -10.80
CA THR A 153 7.55 10.28 -10.33
C THR A 153 7.54 10.18 -8.80
N HIS A 154 7.50 11.30 -8.08
CA HIS A 154 7.51 11.31 -6.63
C HIS A 154 6.22 10.72 -6.03
N SER A 155 5.11 10.79 -6.75
CA SER A 155 3.82 10.25 -6.30
C SER A 155 3.86 8.74 -6.05
N ALA A 156 4.51 7.97 -6.93
CA ALA A 156 4.68 6.52 -6.76
C ALA A 156 5.69 6.18 -5.65
N ILE A 157 6.82 6.89 -5.60
CA ILE A 157 7.87 6.68 -4.59
C ILE A 157 7.31 6.98 -3.20
N ASN A 158 6.64 8.12 -3.04
CA ASN A 158 5.99 8.49 -1.79
C ASN A 158 4.91 7.47 -1.37
N ALA A 159 4.15 6.94 -2.33
CA ALA A 159 3.16 5.91 -2.06
C ALA A 159 3.80 4.62 -1.50
N LEU A 160 4.94 4.18 -2.06
CA LEU A 160 5.72 3.05 -1.56
C LEU A 160 6.24 3.32 -0.14
N GLU A 161 6.85 4.49 0.09
CA GLU A 161 7.41 4.87 1.40
C GLU A 161 6.33 4.93 2.49
N VAL A 162 5.20 5.57 2.20
CA VAL A 162 4.06 5.66 3.13
C VAL A 162 3.50 4.27 3.44
N ALA A 163 3.38 3.39 2.43
CA ALA A 163 2.92 2.02 2.63
C ALA A 163 3.86 1.21 3.54
N GLU A 164 5.19 1.31 3.32
CA GLU A 164 6.18 0.63 4.15
C GLU A 164 6.23 1.18 5.59
N GLN A 165 6.16 2.50 5.74
CA GLN A 165 6.08 3.13 7.06
C GLN A 165 4.82 2.70 7.82
N PHE A 166 3.68 2.60 7.13
CA PHE A 166 2.44 2.14 7.73
C PHE A 166 2.52 0.68 8.20
N ILE A 167 3.19 -0.19 7.44
CA ILE A 167 3.50 -1.57 7.85
C ILE A 167 4.39 -1.57 9.10
N CYS A 168 5.43 -0.72 9.15
CA CYS A 168 6.28 -0.58 10.35
C CYS A 168 5.48 -0.12 11.57
N GLU A 169 4.48 0.74 11.39
CA GLU A 169 3.61 1.14 12.49
C GLU A 169 2.79 -0.03 13.04
N ILE A 170 2.30 -0.92 12.16
CA ILE A 170 1.63 -2.15 12.60
C ILE A 170 2.62 -3.06 13.35
N PHE A 171 3.87 -3.19 12.88
CA PHE A 171 4.92 -3.93 13.59
C PHE A 171 5.20 -3.35 14.97
N ARG A 172 5.27 -2.01 15.10
CA ARG A 172 5.45 -1.34 16.40
C ARG A 172 4.31 -1.67 17.37
N LEU A 173 3.06 -1.68 16.89
CA LEU A 173 1.91 -2.06 17.71
C LEU A 173 1.96 -3.53 18.16
N SER A 174 2.47 -4.43 17.32
CA SER A 174 2.65 -5.85 17.65
C SER A 174 3.81 -6.11 18.61
N GLY A 175 4.64 -5.08 18.91
CA GLY A 175 5.77 -5.19 19.84
C GLY A 175 7.11 -5.48 19.17
N ILE A 176 7.18 -5.50 17.82
CA ILE A 176 8.45 -5.59 17.11
C ILE A 176 9.24 -4.29 17.34
N GLY A 177 10.49 -4.42 17.74
CA GLY A 177 11.39 -3.28 17.98
C GLY A 177 11.85 -2.60 16.70
N GLU A 178 12.11 -1.30 16.75
CA GLU A 178 12.52 -0.53 15.55
C GLU A 178 13.79 -1.09 14.87
N LYS A 179 14.70 -1.66 15.64
CA LYS A 179 15.92 -2.30 15.11
C LYS A 179 15.63 -3.53 14.25
N GLU A 180 14.48 -4.16 14.46
CA GLU A 180 14.03 -5.36 13.74
C GLU A 180 13.20 -5.02 12.49
N PHE A 181 12.76 -3.76 12.32
CA PHE A 181 11.94 -3.35 11.17
C PHE A 181 12.57 -3.69 9.82
N PRO A 182 13.88 -3.51 9.58
CA PRO A 182 14.47 -3.88 8.29
C PRO A 182 14.31 -5.38 7.98
N HIS A 183 14.48 -6.25 8.99
CA HIS A 183 14.29 -7.68 8.84
C HIS A 183 12.82 -8.05 8.63
N ALA A 184 11.91 -7.47 9.42
CA ALA A 184 10.48 -7.69 9.28
C ALA A 184 9.95 -7.22 7.91
N LEU A 185 10.38 -6.04 7.44
CA LEU A 185 10.04 -5.55 6.10
C LEU A 185 10.62 -6.47 5.01
N HIS A 186 11.85 -6.95 5.17
CA HIS A 186 12.41 -7.92 4.23
C HIS A 186 11.54 -9.17 4.15
N LEU A 187 11.18 -9.74 5.29
CA LEU A 187 10.34 -10.94 5.35
C LEU A 187 8.97 -10.73 4.70
N TRP A 188 8.31 -9.61 4.99
CA TRP A 188 6.92 -9.38 4.58
C TRP A 188 6.76 -8.70 3.23
N THR A 189 7.71 -7.85 2.83
CA THR A 189 7.61 -7.04 1.60
C THR A 189 8.71 -7.34 0.59
N GLY A 190 9.69 -8.17 0.93
CA GLY A 190 10.86 -8.43 0.11
C GLY A 190 11.82 -7.23 0.00
N LYS A 191 11.70 -6.22 0.89
CA LYS A 191 12.61 -5.07 0.91
C LYS A 191 14.01 -5.53 1.31
N VAL A 192 14.97 -5.39 0.42
CA VAL A 192 16.37 -5.67 0.76
C VAL A 192 16.88 -4.63 1.75
N PRO A 193 17.41 -5.04 2.92
CA PRO A 193 18.02 -4.08 3.84
C PRO A 193 19.18 -3.36 3.15
N THR A 194 19.11 -2.04 3.05
CA THR A 194 20.25 -1.24 2.60
C THR A 194 21.29 -1.21 3.72
N ASN A 195 22.32 -2.02 3.60
CA ASN A 195 23.52 -1.86 4.44
C ASN A 195 24.14 -0.50 4.14
N LYS A 196 23.86 0.49 4.95
CA LYS A 196 24.67 1.70 5.04
C LYS A 196 25.99 1.38 5.77
N THR A 197 26.78 0.46 5.24
CA THR A 197 28.20 0.28 5.65
C THR A 197 28.88 -0.67 4.64
N ILE A 198 29.05 -0.23 3.40
CA ILE A 198 30.19 -0.65 2.64
C ILE A 198 31.08 0.59 2.58
N GLY A 199 31.87 0.75 3.64
CA GLY A 199 33.00 1.64 3.66
C GLY A 199 33.96 1.26 2.53
N ASN A 200 34.39 2.25 1.78
CA ASN A 200 35.53 2.34 0.90
C ASN A 200 36.49 1.13 0.98
N ILE A 201 36.30 0.15 0.11
CA ILE A 201 37.40 -0.72 -0.30
C ILE A 201 37.95 -0.07 -1.58
N ARG A 202 39.01 0.74 -1.44
CA ARG A 202 39.87 1.12 -2.58
C ARG A 202 40.59 -0.15 -3.03
N PRO A 203 40.56 -0.53 -4.31
CA PRO A 203 41.47 -1.55 -4.82
C PRO A 203 42.88 -0.97 -4.82
N HIS A 204 43.81 -1.72 -4.26
CA HIS A 204 45.25 -1.54 -4.45
C HIS A 204 45.66 -2.05 -5.82
#